data_0e89c887814ffc4c0956e24a8cfed21c
#
_entry.id   0e89c887814ffc4c0956e24a8cfed21c
#
_cell.length_a   1.000
_cell.length_b   1.000
_cell.length_c   1.000
_cell.angle_alpha   90.00
_cell.angle_beta   90.00
_cell.angle_gamma   90.00
#
_symmetry.space_group_name_H-M   'P 1'
#
loop_
_entity.id
_entity.type
_entity.pdbx_description
1 polymer ?
#
loop_
_entity_poly.entity_id
_entity_poly.type
_entity_poly.pdbx_seq_one_letter_code
_entity_poly.pdbx_strand_id
1 'polypeptide(L)'
;NALLQAIGMQPIMWHGSALWSHIAIAMIVNFRWTGYNALIFLAAMQAIPRDVIEAAVVDGAGKWRTFRSVTLPMLRPTLIFVIITSTIGGLQIFDEPQLFHNAASAGGGVNNQYLTVSLYLYKLGFVNVTVGQPNLGRAAAVAWFLFIIIVLVTMLNFWLTRRMSSGTRVKRDKATLRELKKRQDAELLRARRSGANARADEQKATLEQTSEVAR
;
A
#
# COMPACT_ATOMS: atom_id res chain seq x y z
N ASN A 1 -29.10 19.66 -7.84
CA ASN A 1 -29.45 21.08 -7.61
C ASN A 1 -30.71 21.23 -6.76
N ALA A 2 -31.63 20.23 -6.69
CA ALA A 2 -32.87 20.31 -5.93
C ALA A 2 -32.63 20.67 -4.44
N LEU A 3 -31.66 20.06 -3.78
CA LEU A 3 -31.29 20.37 -2.39
C LEU A 3 -30.77 21.81 -2.22
N LEU A 4 -29.97 22.30 -3.17
CA LEU A 4 -29.47 23.68 -3.14
C LEU A 4 -30.60 24.71 -3.27
N GLN A 5 -31.53 24.44 -4.17
CA GLN A 5 -32.71 25.28 -4.34
C GLN A 5 -33.63 25.27 -3.11
N ALA A 6 -33.77 24.10 -2.44
CA ALA A 6 -34.56 23.98 -1.22
C ALA A 6 -34.04 24.84 -0.04
N ILE A 7 -32.73 25.10 -0.01
CA ILE A 7 -32.07 25.96 0.99
C ILE A 7 -31.81 27.39 0.48
N GLY A 8 -32.46 27.78 -0.66
CA GLY A 8 -32.37 29.13 -1.22
C GLY A 8 -31.06 29.47 -1.93
N MET A 9 -30.21 28.48 -2.24
CA MET A 9 -28.96 28.68 -2.97
C MET A 9 -29.16 28.61 -4.49
N GLN A 10 -28.33 29.34 -5.23
CA GLN A 10 -28.33 29.31 -6.69
C GLN A 10 -27.92 27.91 -7.21
N PRO A 11 -28.56 27.43 -8.29
CA PRO A 11 -28.20 26.15 -8.90
C PRO A 11 -26.76 26.19 -9.44
N ILE A 12 -25.97 25.19 -9.14
CA ILE A 12 -24.61 25.06 -9.62
C ILE A 12 -24.62 24.44 -11.03
N MET A 13 -23.89 25.06 -11.94
CA MET A 13 -23.66 24.52 -13.29
C MET A 13 -22.51 23.48 -13.25
N TRP A 14 -22.82 22.27 -12.83
CA TRP A 14 -21.83 21.18 -12.67
C TRP A 14 -21.01 20.88 -13.93
N HIS A 15 -21.62 21.05 -15.11
CA HIS A 15 -20.97 20.79 -16.41
C HIS A 15 -20.47 22.04 -17.11
N GLY A 16 -20.89 23.23 -16.68
CA GLY A 16 -20.61 24.49 -17.36
C GLY A 16 -19.35 25.20 -16.87
N SER A 17 -18.84 24.85 -15.68
CA SER A 17 -17.66 25.47 -15.06
C SER A 17 -16.57 24.43 -14.84
N ALA A 18 -15.33 24.78 -15.20
CA ALA A 18 -14.18 23.91 -15.01
C ALA A 18 -14.02 23.50 -13.54
N LEU A 19 -14.13 24.46 -12.61
CA LEU A 19 -13.98 24.19 -11.17
C LEU A 19 -15.02 23.18 -10.67
N TRP A 20 -16.28 23.42 -10.97
CA TRP A 20 -17.37 22.55 -10.49
C TRP A 20 -17.35 21.17 -11.14
N SER A 21 -16.95 21.08 -12.42
CA SER A 21 -16.75 19.80 -13.09
C SER A 21 -15.64 18.96 -12.43
N HIS A 22 -14.51 19.59 -12.10
CA HIS A 22 -13.42 18.89 -11.40
C HIS A 22 -13.81 18.44 -10.00
N ILE A 23 -14.53 19.29 -9.25
CA ILE A 23 -15.04 18.93 -7.92
C ILE A 23 -16.01 17.75 -8.02
N ALA A 24 -16.95 17.79 -8.96
CA ALA A 24 -17.91 16.71 -9.14
C ALA A 24 -17.25 15.38 -9.52
N ILE A 25 -16.33 15.40 -10.48
CA ILE A 25 -15.56 14.22 -10.88
C ILE A 25 -14.73 13.70 -9.71
N ALA A 26 -14.04 14.58 -8.98
CA ALA A 26 -13.29 14.19 -7.79
C ALA A 26 -14.16 13.55 -6.71
N MET A 27 -15.38 14.05 -6.49
CA MET A 27 -16.34 13.44 -5.55
C MET A 27 -16.76 12.03 -5.99
N ILE A 28 -17.04 11.83 -7.28
CA ILE A 28 -17.42 10.53 -7.84
C ILE A 28 -16.25 9.52 -7.67
N VAL A 29 -15.04 9.93 -8.01
CA VAL A 29 -13.84 9.11 -7.85
C VAL A 29 -13.62 8.74 -6.39
N ASN A 30 -13.65 9.72 -5.48
CA ASN A 30 -13.46 9.48 -4.06
C ASN A 30 -14.54 8.54 -3.50
N PHE A 31 -15.81 8.74 -3.87
CA PHE A 31 -16.89 7.85 -3.44
C PHE A 31 -16.65 6.40 -3.87
N ARG A 32 -16.28 6.18 -5.14
CA ARG A 32 -16.00 4.85 -5.68
C ARG A 32 -14.82 4.17 -4.97
N TRP A 33 -13.72 4.88 -4.77
CA TRP A 33 -12.49 4.32 -4.20
C TRP A 33 -12.49 4.24 -2.67
N THR A 34 -13.33 5.01 -1.99
CA THR A 34 -13.41 5.00 -0.52
C THR A 34 -13.76 3.62 0.02
N GLY A 35 -14.77 2.95 -0.56
CA GLY A 35 -15.16 1.61 -0.12
C GLY A 35 -14.06 0.58 -0.30
N TYR A 36 -13.38 0.60 -1.45
CA TYR A 36 -12.26 -0.30 -1.73
C TYR A 36 -11.10 -0.09 -0.76
N ASN A 37 -10.69 1.15 -0.57
CA ASN A 37 -9.60 1.50 0.35
C ASN A 37 -9.97 1.19 1.80
N ALA A 38 -11.22 1.41 2.20
CA ALA A 38 -11.72 1.07 3.54
C ALA A 38 -11.60 -0.43 3.83
N LEU A 39 -11.92 -1.29 2.86
CA LEU A 39 -11.75 -2.74 3.01
C LEU A 39 -10.28 -3.16 3.17
N ILE A 40 -9.37 -2.53 2.42
CA ILE A 40 -7.93 -2.78 2.57
C ILE A 40 -7.46 -2.41 3.98
N PHE A 41 -7.87 -1.24 4.49
CA PHE A 41 -7.50 -0.84 5.85
C PHE A 41 -8.16 -1.71 6.91
N LEU A 42 -9.39 -2.13 6.71
CA LEU A 42 -10.09 -3.02 7.64
C LEU A 42 -9.36 -4.36 7.75
N ALA A 43 -9.00 -4.96 6.62
CA ALA A 43 -8.24 -6.20 6.59
C ALA A 43 -6.86 -6.05 7.26
N ALA A 44 -6.16 -4.94 6.99
CA ALA A 44 -4.87 -4.66 7.61
C ALA A 44 -4.98 -4.44 9.13
N MET A 45 -6.05 -3.81 9.61
CA MET A 45 -6.30 -3.66 11.05
C MET A 45 -6.60 -4.99 11.73
N GLN A 46 -7.32 -5.90 11.07
CA GLN A 46 -7.60 -7.24 11.61
C GLN A 46 -6.34 -8.12 11.68
N ALA A 47 -5.33 -7.85 10.86
CA ALA A 47 -4.05 -8.55 10.90
C ALA A 47 -3.13 -8.11 12.06
N ILE A 48 -3.48 -7.07 12.81
CA ILE A 48 -2.72 -6.63 13.98
C ILE A 48 -2.96 -7.62 15.13
N PRO A 49 -1.90 -8.24 15.72
CA PRO A 49 -2.04 -9.13 16.86
C PRO A 49 -2.71 -8.43 18.05
N ARG A 50 -3.67 -9.10 18.67
CA ARG A 50 -4.40 -8.55 19.84
C ARG A 50 -3.48 -8.27 21.01
N ASP A 51 -2.49 -9.13 21.25
CA ASP A 51 -1.51 -8.99 22.32
C ASP A 51 -0.81 -7.64 22.34
N VAL A 52 -0.54 -7.07 21.16
CA VAL A 52 0.11 -5.76 21.05
C VAL A 52 -0.83 -4.62 21.51
N ILE A 53 -2.11 -4.77 21.21
CA ILE A 53 -3.13 -3.79 21.62
C ILE A 53 -3.39 -3.93 23.12
N GLU A 54 -3.48 -5.15 23.63
CA GLU A 54 -3.69 -5.44 25.06
C GLU A 54 -2.50 -4.95 25.90
N ALA A 55 -1.26 -5.16 25.44
CA ALA A 55 -0.08 -4.62 26.09
C ALA A 55 -0.14 -3.09 26.21
N ALA A 56 -0.56 -2.39 25.15
CA ALA A 56 -0.70 -0.94 25.19
C ALA A 56 -1.78 -0.47 26.20
N VAL A 57 -2.86 -1.25 26.35
CA VAL A 57 -3.91 -0.98 27.34
C VAL A 57 -3.40 -1.19 28.76
N VAL A 58 -2.63 -2.25 29.00
CA VAL A 58 -1.97 -2.53 30.30
C VAL A 58 -1.00 -1.40 30.67
N ASP A 59 -0.30 -0.84 29.68
CA ASP A 59 0.57 0.34 29.85
C ASP A 59 -0.21 1.64 30.07
N GLY A 60 -1.53 1.59 30.22
CA GLY A 60 -2.38 2.76 30.47
C GLY A 60 -2.63 3.65 29.25
N ALA A 61 -2.41 3.14 28.03
CA ALA A 61 -2.68 3.91 26.82
C ALA A 61 -4.18 4.01 26.55
N GLY A 62 -4.74 5.21 26.51
CA GLY A 62 -6.10 5.45 26.05
C GLY A 62 -6.27 5.15 24.55
N LYS A 63 -7.52 5.01 24.06
CA LYS A 63 -7.86 4.62 22.67
C LYS A 63 -7.13 5.45 21.60
N TRP A 64 -7.06 6.77 21.77
CA TRP A 64 -6.37 7.66 20.82
C TRP A 64 -4.85 7.48 20.83
N ARG A 65 -4.26 7.27 22.00
CA ARG A 65 -2.82 6.99 22.16
C ARG A 65 -2.48 5.66 21.52
N THR A 66 -3.28 4.61 21.76
CA THR A 66 -3.11 3.28 21.14
C THR A 66 -3.22 3.38 19.62
N PHE A 67 -4.22 4.09 19.08
CA PHE A 67 -4.36 4.30 17.65
C PHE A 67 -3.12 4.96 17.05
N ARG A 68 -2.65 6.08 17.64
CA ARG A 68 -1.54 6.86 17.09
C ARG A 68 -0.17 6.19 17.28
N SER A 69 0.05 5.51 18.40
CA SER A 69 1.37 4.97 18.77
C SER A 69 1.56 3.50 18.40
N VAL A 70 0.47 2.74 18.21
CA VAL A 70 0.50 1.32 17.89
C VAL A 70 -0.12 1.05 16.54
N THR A 71 -1.42 1.33 16.38
CA THR A 71 -2.18 0.95 15.17
C THR A 71 -1.64 1.66 13.92
N LEU A 72 -1.52 2.97 13.95
CA LEU A 72 -1.07 3.76 12.79
C LEU A 72 0.36 3.41 12.33
N PRO A 73 1.35 3.21 13.20
CA PRO A 73 2.66 2.70 12.80
C PRO A 73 2.63 1.30 12.19
N MET A 74 1.79 0.41 12.68
CA MET A 74 1.65 -0.93 12.13
C MET A 74 0.95 -0.94 10.77
N LEU A 75 0.07 0.02 10.50
CA LEU A 75 -0.58 0.22 9.20
C LEU A 75 0.28 0.94 8.16
N ARG A 76 1.49 1.39 8.50
CA ARG A 76 2.37 2.12 7.57
C ARG A 76 2.58 1.41 6.23
N PRO A 77 2.85 0.08 6.17
CA PRO A 77 3.01 -0.60 4.89
C PRO A 77 1.75 -0.52 4.02
N THR A 78 0.58 -0.68 4.63
CA THR A 78 -0.72 -0.57 3.97
C THR A 78 -1.00 0.86 3.49
N LEU A 79 -0.70 1.87 4.31
CA LEU A 79 -0.78 3.29 3.92
C LEU A 79 0.05 3.58 2.68
N ILE A 80 1.29 3.10 2.66
CA ILE A 80 2.19 3.26 1.52
C ILE A 80 1.60 2.62 0.27
N PHE A 81 1.14 1.39 0.40
CA PHE A 81 0.51 0.66 -0.69
C PHE A 81 -0.71 1.42 -1.25
N VAL A 82 -1.61 1.86 -0.38
CA VAL A 82 -2.82 2.60 -0.78
C VAL A 82 -2.47 3.94 -1.44
N ILE A 83 -1.51 4.68 -0.92
CA ILE A 83 -1.08 5.96 -1.52
C ILE A 83 -0.53 5.74 -2.93
N ILE A 84 0.34 4.74 -3.12
CA ILE A 84 0.93 4.44 -4.42
C ILE A 84 -0.15 4.01 -5.41
N THR A 85 -1.00 3.06 -5.04
CA THR A 85 -2.05 2.54 -5.92
C THR A 85 -3.11 3.59 -6.25
N SER A 86 -3.51 4.43 -5.28
CA SER A 86 -4.44 5.53 -5.51
C SER A 86 -3.84 6.63 -6.40
N THR A 87 -2.54 6.90 -6.29
CA THR A 87 -1.86 7.85 -7.17
C THR A 87 -1.81 7.34 -8.60
N ILE A 88 -1.49 6.06 -8.81
CA ILE A 88 -1.50 5.44 -10.14
C ILE A 88 -2.91 5.47 -10.73
N GLY A 89 -3.92 5.05 -9.96
CA GLY A 89 -5.31 5.07 -10.39
C GLY A 89 -5.81 6.48 -10.75
N GLY A 90 -5.43 7.48 -9.97
CA GLY A 90 -5.76 8.89 -10.23
C GLY A 90 -5.13 9.44 -11.53
N LEU A 91 -3.91 9.02 -11.88
CA LEU A 91 -3.27 9.40 -13.14
C LEU A 91 -3.90 8.71 -14.36
N GLN A 92 -4.54 7.56 -14.16
CA GLN A 92 -5.17 6.76 -15.20
C GLN A 92 -6.69 6.95 -15.28
N ILE A 93 -7.24 7.95 -14.59
CA ILE A 93 -8.69 8.19 -14.55
C ILE A 93 -9.24 8.38 -15.97
N PHE A 94 -10.26 7.58 -16.29
CA PHE A 94 -10.89 7.54 -17.62
C PHE A 94 -12.42 7.51 -17.54
N ASP A 95 -12.99 6.56 -16.79
CA ASP A 95 -14.42 6.28 -16.78
C ASP A 95 -15.25 7.46 -16.29
N GLU A 96 -14.84 8.09 -15.19
CA GLU A 96 -15.59 9.17 -14.58
C GLU A 96 -15.64 10.41 -15.49
N PRO A 97 -14.53 10.91 -16.06
CA PRO A 97 -14.58 12.00 -17.03
C PRO A 97 -15.35 11.64 -18.30
N GLN A 98 -15.26 10.37 -18.76
CA GLN A 98 -15.96 9.91 -19.96
C GLN A 98 -17.46 9.89 -19.76
N LEU A 99 -17.94 9.41 -18.63
CA LEU A 99 -19.36 9.25 -18.32
C LEU A 99 -20.01 10.53 -17.77
N PHE A 100 -19.21 11.47 -17.28
CA PHE A 100 -19.71 12.66 -16.61
C PHE A 100 -20.55 13.57 -17.51
N HIS A 101 -20.26 13.63 -18.80
CA HIS A 101 -20.94 14.54 -19.74
C HIS A 101 -21.69 13.79 -20.82
N ASN A 102 -22.36 12.82 -20.73
CA ASN A 102 -23.07 12.15 -21.83
C ASN A 102 -22.15 11.40 -22.80
N ALA A 103 -22.30 10.10 -22.87
CA ALA A 103 -21.46 9.21 -23.67
C ALA A 103 -21.42 9.52 -25.19
N ALA A 104 -22.36 10.30 -25.70
CA ALA A 104 -22.46 10.67 -27.11
C ALA A 104 -21.52 11.82 -27.53
N SER A 105 -21.13 12.69 -26.59
CA SER A 105 -20.10 13.69 -26.85
C SER A 105 -18.74 13.13 -26.46
N ALA A 106 -17.75 13.30 -27.30
CA ALA A 106 -16.41 12.68 -27.15
C ALA A 106 -15.67 12.98 -25.81
N GLY A 107 -16.37 13.20 -24.69
CA GLY A 107 -15.84 13.42 -23.34
C GLY A 107 -14.96 14.66 -23.20
N GLY A 108 -14.62 15.02 -21.96
CA GLY A 108 -13.71 16.14 -21.68
C GLY A 108 -14.39 17.49 -21.45
N GLY A 109 -15.69 17.61 -21.69
CA GLY A 109 -16.48 18.82 -21.45
C GLY A 109 -16.30 19.96 -22.46
N VAL A 110 -16.95 21.08 -22.16
CA VAL A 110 -16.83 22.30 -22.96
C VAL A 110 -15.36 22.78 -22.90
N ASN A 111 -14.76 23.04 -24.04
CA ASN A 111 -13.36 23.43 -24.16
C ASN A 111 -12.35 22.44 -23.53
N ASN A 112 -12.67 21.15 -23.48
CA ASN A 112 -11.82 20.11 -22.88
C ASN A 112 -11.45 20.36 -21.41
N GLN A 113 -12.29 21.04 -20.64
CA GLN A 113 -12.01 21.50 -19.29
C GLN A 113 -11.69 20.39 -18.28
N TYR A 114 -12.10 19.14 -18.53
CA TYR A 114 -11.74 17.96 -17.71
C TYR A 114 -11.21 16.80 -18.56
N LEU A 115 -10.52 17.12 -19.65
CA LEU A 115 -9.87 16.14 -20.50
C LEU A 115 -8.65 15.56 -19.79
N THR A 116 -8.75 14.29 -19.37
CA THR A 116 -7.60 13.55 -18.80
C THR A 116 -6.72 13.00 -19.92
N VAL A 117 -5.47 12.64 -19.58
CA VAL A 117 -4.54 12.05 -20.55
C VAL A 117 -5.07 10.73 -21.09
N SER A 118 -5.68 9.89 -20.23
CA SER A 118 -6.30 8.61 -20.63
C SER A 118 -7.47 8.83 -21.59
N LEU A 119 -8.30 9.84 -21.32
CA LEU A 119 -9.42 10.20 -22.18
C LEU A 119 -8.93 10.78 -23.52
N TYR A 120 -7.88 11.57 -23.52
CA TYR A 120 -7.24 12.10 -24.73
C TYR A 120 -6.66 10.97 -25.60
N LEU A 121 -5.97 10.01 -24.99
CA LEU A 121 -5.48 8.82 -25.66
C LEU A 121 -6.61 8.04 -26.34
N TYR A 122 -7.71 7.83 -25.62
CA TYR A 122 -8.89 7.14 -26.14
C TYR A 122 -9.49 7.90 -27.34
N LYS A 123 -9.61 9.22 -27.26
CA LYS A 123 -10.08 10.05 -28.36
C LYS A 123 -9.20 9.93 -29.60
N LEU A 124 -7.88 9.95 -29.45
CA LEU A 124 -6.94 9.79 -30.56
C LEU A 124 -7.02 8.41 -31.23
N GLY A 125 -7.21 7.38 -30.44
CA GLY A 125 -7.17 6.00 -30.93
C GLY A 125 -8.51 5.48 -31.47
N PHE A 126 -9.62 5.91 -30.88
CA PHE A 126 -10.92 5.27 -31.11
C PHE A 126 -12.04 6.23 -31.50
N VAL A 127 -11.93 7.52 -31.18
CA VAL A 127 -12.98 8.49 -31.45
C VAL A 127 -12.52 9.48 -32.50
N ASN A 128 -13.13 9.43 -33.66
CA ASN A 128 -12.81 10.32 -34.75
C ASN A 128 -13.67 11.58 -34.64
N VAL A 129 -13.16 12.66 -34.06
CA VAL A 129 -13.96 13.84 -33.72
C VAL A 129 -13.93 14.93 -34.80
N THR A 130 -12.97 14.89 -35.73
CA THR A 130 -12.77 16.03 -36.62
C THR A 130 -12.24 15.70 -38.02
N VAL A 131 -12.63 14.70 -38.73
CA VAL A 131 -12.14 14.44 -40.08
C VAL A 131 -10.85 13.59 -40.10
N GLY A 132 -10.98 12.32 -40.13
CA GLY A 132 -9.85 11.49 -40.45
C GLY A 132 -9.90 10.11 -39.81
N GLN A 133 -8.96 9.32 -40.11
CA GLN A 133 -8.76 7.96 -39.54
C GLN A 133 -8.29 8.03 -38.10
N PRO A 134 -8.64 7.05 -37.24
CA PRO A 134 -8.06 6.90 -35.90
C PRO A 134 -6.53 6.96 -35.98
N ASN A 135 -5.90 7.77 -35.15
CA ASN A 135 -4.45 7.90 -35.19
C ASN A 135 -3.81 7.05 -34.08
N LEU A 136 -3.73 5.75 -34.31
CA LEU A 136 -3.16 4.78 -33.38
C LEU A 136 -1.70 5.10 -33.03
N GLY A 137 -0.92 5.64 -33.97
CA GLY A 137 0.47 6.03 -33.70
C GLY A 137 0.58 7.15 -32.67
N ARG A 138 -0.25 8.20 -32.79
CA ARG A 138 -0.29 9.27 -31.77
C ARG A 138 -0.85 8.78 -30.44
N ALA A 139 -1.88 7.94 -30.47
CA ALA A 139 -2.42 7.33 -29.25
C ALA A 139 -1.34 6.51 -28.52
N ALA A 140 -0.57 5.70 -29.25
CA ALA A 140 0.55 4.94 -28.67
C ALA A 140 1.63 5.85 -28.07
N ALA A 141 1.97 6.97 -28.74
CA ALA A 141 2.93 7.93 -28.19
C ALA A 141 2.44 8.56 -26.87
N VAL A 142 1.15 8.92 -26.80
CA VAL A 142 0.55 9.44 -25.56
C VAL A 142 0.51 8.37 -24.46
N ALA A 143 0.26 7.10 -24.81
CA ALA A 143 0.31 5.99 -23.86
C ALA A 143 1.71 5.83 -23.25
N TRP A 144 2.76 5.87 -24.08
CA TRP A 144 4.14 5.84 -23.59
C TRP A 144 4.49 7.04 -22.70
N PHE A 145 4.02 8.23 -23.08
CA PHE A 145 4.22 9.42 -22.25
C PHE A 145 3.54 9.27 -20.88
N LEU A 146 2.29 8.81 -20.84
CA LEU A 146 1.56 8.55 -19.61
C LEU A 146 2.29 7.49 -18.76
N PHE A 147 2.75 6.42 -19.38
CA PHE A 147 3.52 5.37 -18.69
C PHE A 147 4.77 5.94 -18.01
N ILE A 148 5.55 6.75 -18.72
CA ILE A 148 6.76 7.39 -18.15
C ILE A 148 6.39 8.27 -16.95
N ILE A 149 5.33 9.08 -17.06
CA ILE A 149 4.86 9.92 -15.94
C ILE A 149 4.50 9.05 -14.73
N ILE A 150 3.75 7.97 -14.94
CA ILE A 150 3.35 7.05 -13.86
C ILE A 150 4.59 6.45 -13.18
N VAL A 151 5.57 5.99 -13.96
CA VAL A 151 6.82 5.45 -13.41
C VAL A 151 7.55 6.50 -12.58
N LEU A 152 7.72 7.71 -13.09
CA LEU A 152 8.40 8.81 -12.38
C LEU A 152 7.67 9.18 -11.08
N VAL A 153 6.35 9.34 -11.13
CA VAL A 153 5.54 9.67 -9.94
C VAL A 153 5.58 8.52 -8.92
N THR A 154 5.53 7.27 -9.38
CA THR A 154 5.64 6.10 -8.49
C THR A 154 7.01 6.01 -7.83
N MET A 155 8.09 6.26 -8.59
CA MET A 155 9.45 6.32 -8.03
C MET A 155 9.59 7.44 -7.01
N LEU A 156 9.02 8.61 -7.28
CA LEU A 156 9.01 9.74 -6.34
C LEU A 156 8.25 9.39 -5.05
N ASN A 157 7.05 8.82 -5.16
CA ASN A 157 6.27 8.35 -4.02
C ASN A 157 7.05 7.34 -3.18
N PHE A 158 7.69 6.37 -3.85
CA PHE A 158 8.48 5.35 -3.17
C PHE A 158 9.70 5.94 -2.45
N TRP A 159 10.38 6.92 -3.07
CA TRP A 159 11.50 7.60 -2.46
C TRP A 159 11.07 8.45 -1.23
N LEU A 160 9.98 9.21 -1.36
CA LEU A 160 9.40 9.97 -0.24
C LEU A 160 9.03 9.05 0.92
N THR A 161 8.37 7.93 0.62
CA THR A 161 7.93 6.97 1.61
C THR A 161 9.11 6.29 2.31
N ARG A 162 10.16 5.93 1.57
CA ARG A 162 11.40 5.40 2.19
C ARG A 162 12.02 6.38 3.18
N ARG A 163 12.05 7.66 2.88
CA ARG A 163 12.53 8.68 3.81
C ARG A 163 11.68 8.76 5.09
N MET A 164 10.37 8.63 4.97
CA MET A 164 9.46 8.64 6.11
C MET A 164 9.54 7.35 6.94
N SER A 165 9.82 6.21 6.30
CA SER A 165 9.93 4.90 6.95
C SER A 165 11.29 4.66 7.63
N SER A 166 12.35 5.32 7.20
CA SER A 166 13.71 5.12 7.76
C SER A 166 13.86 5.56 9.22
N GLY A 167 12.90 6.32 9.77
CA GLY A 167 12.87 6.72 11.18
C GLY A 167 12.52 5.60 12.18
N THR A 168 12.07 4.44 11.72
CA THR A 168 11.62 3.31 12.56
C THR A 168 12.43 2.02 12.37
N ARG A 169 13.54 2.06 11.66
CA ARG A 169 14.51 0.99 11.81
C ARG A 169 15.03 1.04 13.24
N VAL A 170 14.47 0.18 14.09
CA VAL A 170 15.18 -0.25 15.29
C VAL A 170 16.59 -0.60 14.81
N LYS A 171 17.57 0.24 15.14
CA LYS A 171 18.97 -0.16 15.03
C LYS A 171 19.04 -1.42 15.87
N ARG A 172 18.94 -2.59 15.23
CA ARG A 172 19.36 -3.84 15.88
C ARG A 172 20.81 -3.60 16.19
N ASP A 173 21.04 -3.27 17.44
CA ASP A 173 22.36 -2.89 17.91
C ASP A 173 23.27 -4.07 17.59
N LYS A 174 24.35 -3.82 16.86
CA LYS A 174 25.32 -4.86 16.49
C LYS A 174 25.81 -5.60 17.72
N ALA A 175 25.76 -4.94 18.88
CA ALA A 175 26.05 -5.53 20.18
C ALA A 175 25.03 -6.63 20.54
N THR A 176 23.73 -6.35 20.43
CA THR A 176 22.66 -7.32 20.76
C THR A 176 22.71 -8.55 19.83
N LEU A 177 23.01 -8.34 18.54
CA LEU A 177 23.19 -9.45 17.60
C LEU A 177 24.43 -10.29 17.93
N ARG A 178 25.52 -9.68 18.38
CA ARG A 178 26.72 -10.38 18.83
C ARG A 178 26.46 -11.17 20.10
N GLU A 179 25.70 -10.64 21.04
CA GLU A 179 25.33 -11.35 22.27
C GLU A 179 24.40 -12.52 22.00
N LEU A 180 23.38 -12.36 21.15
CA LEU A 180 22.50 -13.46 20.75
C LEU A 180 23.29 -14.58 20.07
N LYS A 181 24.21 -14.24 19.17
CA LYS A 181 25.07 -15.21 18.51
C LYS A 181 25.97 -15.94 19.51
N LYS A 182 26.59 -15.22 20.47
CA LYS A 182 27.38 -15.84 21.56
C LYS A 182 26.55 -16.79 22.41
N ARG A 183 25.31 -16.45 22.73
CA ARG A 183 24.41 -17.35 23.49
C ARG A 183 24.07 -18.61 22.71
N GLN A 184 23.74 -18.49 21.42
CA GLN A 184 23.50 -19.65 20.56
C GLN A 184 24.73 -20.56 20.45
N ASP A 185 25.91 -20.00 20.24
CA ASP A 185 27.15 -20.76 20.17
C ASP A 185 27.47 -21.47 21.50
N ALA A 186 27.20 -20.82 22.64
CA ALA A 186 27.39 -21.43 23.96
C ALA A 186 26.39 -22.57 24.23
N GLU A 187 25.14 -22.43 23.78
CA GLU A 187 24.15 -23.52 23.90
C GLU A 187 24.52 -24.71 23.01
N LEU A 188 24.95 -24.46 21.79
CA LEU A 188 25.43 -25.53 20.90
C LEU A 188 26.64 -26.28 21.46
N LEU A 189 27.58 -25.57 22.08
CA LEU A 189 28.75 -26.18 22.74
C LEU A 189 28.34 -27.00 23.97
N ARG A 190 27.37 -26.55 24.76
CA ARG A 190 26.81 -27.32 25.91
C ARG A 190 26.13 -28.59 25.42
N ALA A 191 25.29 -28.49 24.38
CA ALA A 191 24.61 -29.67 23.81
C ALA A 191 25.61 -30.70 23.25
N ARG A 192 26.68 -30.24 22.58
CA ARG A 192 27.75 -31.12 22.09
C ARG A 192 28.51 -31.79 23.21
N ARG A 193 28.83 -31.10 24.33
CA ARG A 193 29.52 -31.67 25.50
C ARG A 193 28.61 -32.70 26.20
N SER A 194 27.33 -32.39 26.36
CA SER A 194 26.37 -33.32 26.95
C SER A 194 26.23 -34.62 26.13
N GLY A 195 26.13 -34.51 24.80
CA GLY A 195 26.07 -35.68 23.94
C GLY A 195 27.39 -36.50 23.88
N ALA A 196 28.54 -35.83 24.00
CA ALA A 196 29.83 -36.51 24.09
C ALA A 196 30.01 -37.27 25.42
N ASN A 197 29.54 -36.64 26.53
CA ASN A 197 29.58 -37.30 27.85
C ASN A 197 28.68 -38.52 27.89
N ALA A 198 27.43 -38.41 27.37
CA ALA A 198 26.50 -39.55 27.30
C ALA A 198 27.09 -40.76 26.53
N ARG A 199 27.76 -40.50 25.41
CA ARG A 199 28.41 -41.57 24.63
C ARG A 199 29.59 -42.19 25.37
N ALA A 200 30.35 -41.37 26.09
CA ALA A 200 31.50 -41.88 26.88
C ALA A 200 31.00 -42.77 28.05
N ASP A 201 29.91 -42.42 28.70
CA ASP A 201 29.31 -43.20 29.77
C ASP A 201 28.71 -44.52 29.24
N GLU A 202 28.08 -44.48 28.06
CA GLU A 202 27.57 -45.67 27.37
C GLU A 202 28.71 -46.65 26.96
N GLN A 203 29.83 -46.14 26.50
CA GLN A 203 31.03 -46.94 26.18
C GLN A 203 31.65 -47.56 27.44
N LYS A 204 31.70 -46.85 28.58
CA LYS A 204 32.22 -47.40 29.83
C LYS A 204 31.31 -48.51 30.35
N ALA A 205 29.99 -48.31 30.33
CA ALA A 205 29.03 -49.35 30.75
C ALA A 205 29.17 -50.62 29.89
N THR A 206 29.35 -50.46 28.57
CA THR A 206 29.56 -51.61 27.67
C THR A 206 30.86 -52.35 27.94
N LEU A 207 31.93 -51.64 28.25
CA LEU A 207 33.24 -52.28 28.61
C LEU A 207 33.16 -52.99 29.95
N GLU A 208 32.47 -52.44 30.95
CA GLU A 208 32.27 -53.09 32.25
C GLU A 208 31.46 -54.39 32.10
N GLN A 209 30.37 -54.36 31.34
CA GLN A 209 29.60 -55.59 31.05
C GLN A 209 30.42 -56.66 30.32
N THR A 210 31.25 -56.26 29.38
CA THR A 210 32.12 -57.20 28.62
C THR A 210 33.19 -57.81 29.53
N SER A 211 33.70 -57.06 30.50
CA SER A 211 34.72 -57.55 31.46
C SER A 211 34.10 -58.52 32.54
N GLU A 212 32.83 -58.36 32.86
CA GLU A 212 32.11 -59.25 33.77
C GLU A 212 31.75 -60.62 33.16
N VAL A 213 31.48 -60.65 31.86
CA VAL A 213 31.18 -61.86 31.10
C VAL A 213 32.47 -62.70 30.82
N ALA A 214 33.64 -62.05 30.89
CA ALA A 214 34.95 -62.70 30.68
C ALA A 214 35.59 -63.29 31.97
N ARG A 215 34.94 -63.16 33.12
CA ARG A 215 35.29 -63.78 34.39
C ARG A 215 34.38 -64.97 34.70
#